data_fb7a5e69ff359903f8fc697dd3b3e787
#
_entry.id   fb7a5e69ff359903f8fc697dd3b3e787
#
_cell.length_a   1.000
_cell.length_b   1.000
_cell.length_c   1.000
_cell.angle_alpha   90.00
_cell.angle_beta   90.00
_cell.angle_gamma   90.00
#
_symmetry.space_group_name_H-M   'P 1'
#
loop_
_entity.id
_entity.type
_entity.pdbx_description
1 polymer ?
#
loop_
_entity_poly.entity_id
_entity_poly.type
_entity_poly.pdbx_seq_one_letter_code
_entity_poly.pdbx_strand_id
1 'polypeptide(L)'
;MIPSVGSGRFRRDLFTQQEENRRKSSWLVVAFVAFFAWVGFGGDLALMRSTADGSFGYRHGIPVIGIVVTLVASGLAWSAWRHGDKQILWSTRAMELINAVTPEQQRLVNVVDEMSIASGLPRPTLWIVPDDDPNAFATGRDPAHASIAVTEGLLARLDRDELQAVVAH
;
A
#
# COMPACT_ATOMS: atom_id res chain seq x y z
N MET A 1 22.17 -38.34 3.94
CA MET A 1 22.79 -37.10 4.45
C MET A 1 22.33 -35.97 3.57
N ILE A 2 21.25 -35.27 3.97
CA ILE A 2 20.64 -34.17 3.19
C ILE A 2 21.32 -32.90 3.66
N PRO A 3 21.92 -32.07 2.78
CA PRO A 3 22.53 -30.81 3.20
C PRO A 3 21.45 -29.82 3.65
N SER A 4 21.60 -29.29 4.85
CA SER A 4 20.76 -28.24 5.40
C SER A 4 20.96 -26.95 4.57
N VAL A 5 20.09 -26.73 3.59
CA VAL A 5 20.08 -25.52 2.76
C VAL A 5 19.57 -24.37 3.63
N GLY A 6 20.49 -23.57 3.99
CA GLY A 6 20.51 -22.16 4.40
C GLY A 6 19.21 -21.39 4.61
N SER A 7 18.39 -21.74 5.62
CA SER A 7 17.22 -20.95 6.05
C SER A 7 17.60 -19.52 6.50
N GLY A 8 18.83 -19.31 6.95
CA GLY A 8 19.30 -18.00 7.40
C GLY A 8 19.64 -17.02 6.28
N ARG A 9 20.01 -17.50 5.08
CA ARG A 9 20.35 -16.66 3.94
C ARG A 9 19.08 -16.12 3.27
N PHE A 10 18.09 -16.99 3.06
CA PHE A 10 16.80 -16.64 2.46
C PHE A 10 16.02 -15.60 3.30
N ARG A 11 16.05 -15.73 4.62
CA ARG A 11 15.40 -14.76 5.52
C ARG A 11 16.09 -13.39 5.51
N ARG A 12 17.42 -13.31 5.40
CA ARG A 12 18.16 -12.05 5.26
C ARG A 12 17.82 -11.33 3.96
N ASP A 13 17.70 -12.08 2.86
CA ASP A 13 17.42 -11.50 1.55
C ASP A 13 16.02 -10.86 1.50
N LEU A 14 15.02 -11.42 2.16
CA LEU A 14 13.67 -10.85 2.25
C LEU A 14 13.63 -9.54 3.06
N PHE A 15 14.31 -9.48 4.19
CA PHE A 15 14.35 -8.24 5.00
C PHE A 15 15.12 -7.13 4.31
N THR A 16 16.23 -7.44 3.65
CA THR A 16 16.99 -6.44 2.86
C THR A 16 16.17 -5.93 1.68
N GLN A 17 15.42 -6.77 0.99
CA GLN A 17 14.52 -6.35 -0.09
C GLN A 17 13.38 -5.46 0.40
N GLN A 18 12.81 -5.75 1.57
CA GLN A 18 11.78 -4.91 2.19
C GLN A 18 12.32 -3.52 2.54
N GLU A 19 13.51 -3.44 3.12
CA GLU A 19 14.16 -2.15 3.44
C GLU A 19 14.49 -1.36 2.18
N GLU A 20 15.01 -2.02 1.14
CA GLU A 20 15.28 -1.38 -0.15
C GLU A 20 14.00 -0.86 -0.81
N ASN A 21 12.94 -1.63 -0.82
CA ASN A 21 11.65 -1.22 -1.40
C ASN A 21 11.05 -0.06 -0.63
N ARG A 22 11.09 -0.09 0.69
CA ARG A 22 10.64 1.01 1.54
C ARG A 22 11.44 2.29 1.26
N ARG A 23 12.76 2.19 1.12
CA ARG A 23 13.61 3.32 0.77
C ARG A 23 13.32 3.88 -0.61
N LYS A 24 13.12 3.00 -1.62
CA LYS A 24 12.75 3.39 -2.98
C LYS A 24 11.40 4.10 -3.00
N SER A 25 10.39 3.57 -2.29
CA SER A 25 9.07 4.22 -2.17
C SER A 25 9.16 5.59 -1.51
N SER A 26 9.94 5.74 -0.44
CA SER A 26 10.17 7.04 0.21
C SER A 26 10.83 8.05 -0.72
N TRP A 27 11.81 7.62 -1.52
CA TRP A 27 12.46 8.49 -2.51
C TRP A 27 11.50 8.92 -3.62
N LEU A 28 10.59 8.06 -4.06
CA LEU A 28 9.54 8.42 -5.03
C LEU A 28 8.61 9.50 -4.48
N VAL A 29 8.21 9.40 -3.21
CA VAL A 29 7.37 10.41 -2.55
C VAL A 29 8.12 11.75 -2.45
N VAL A 30 9.40 11.73 -2.05
CA VAL A 30 10.23 12.94 -1.99
C VAL A 30 10.39 13.55 -3.38
N ALA A 31 10.68 12.76 -4.41
CA ALA A 31 10.80 13.22 -5.79
C ALA A 31 9.49 13.83 -6.30
N PHE A 32 8.35 13.23 -5.98
CA PHE A 32 7.02 13.74 -6.32
C PHE A 32 6.78 15.14 -5.72
N VAL A 33 7.00 15.29 -4.42
CA VAL A 33 6.81 16.59 -3.73
C VAL A 33 7.81 17.63 -4.28
N ALA A 34 9.07 17.24 -4.48
CA ALA A 34 10.10 18.13 -5.04
C ALA A 34 9.77 18.60 -6.46
N PHE A 35 9.22 17.71 -7.30
CA PHE A 35 8.77 18.05 -8.65
C PHE A 35 7.64 19.11 -8.62
N PHE A 36 6.63 18.92 -7.79
CA PHE A 36 5.54 19.88 -7.68
C PHE A 36 5.98 21.19 -7.04
N ALA A 37 6.89 21.15 -6.08
CA ALA A 37 7.51 22.36 -5.54
C ALA A 37 8.26 23.12 -6.63
N TRP A 38 9.08 22.42 -7.44
CA TRP A 38 9.82 23.02 -8.55
C TRP A 38 8.89 23.67 -9.58
N VAL A 39 7.81 22.99 -9.97
CA VAL A 39 6.80 23.53 -10.88
C VAL A 39 6.10 24.76 -10.28
N GLY A 40 5.69 24.69 -9.01
CA GLY A 40 4.99 25.78 -8.33
C GLY A 40 5.88 27.03 -8.17
N PHE A 41 7.10 26.87 -7.64
CA PHE A 41 8.03 27.99 -7.49
C PHE A 41 8.57 28.50 -8.83
N GLY A 42 8.73 27.62 -9.84
CA GLY A 42 9.07 28.01 -11.20
C GLY A 42 7.97 28.88 -11.84
N GLY A 43 6.71 28.54 -11.61
CA GLY A 43 5.56 29.33 -12.03
C GLY A 43 5.53 30.72 -11.38
N ASP A 44 5.74 30.79 -10.06
CA ASP A 44 5.84 32.08 -9.34
C ASP A 44 6.97 32.95 -9.87
N LEU A 45 8.14 32.36 -10.12
CA LEU A 45 9.29 33.08 -10.66
C LEU A 45 9.02 33.61 -12.08
N ALA A 46 8.35 32.84 -12.92
CA ALA A 46 7.95 33.28 -14.27
C ALA A 46 6.96 34.44 -14.21
N LEU A 47 5.97 34.38 -13.30
CA LEU A 47 5.00 35.45 -13.07
C LEU A 47 5.63 36.72 -12.48
N MET A 48 6.58 36.58 -11.57
CA MET A 48 7.33 37.73 -11.02
C MET A 48 8.16 38.43 -12.08
N ARG A 49 8.78 37.68 -13.01
CA ARG A 49 9.53 38.27 -14.14
C ARG A 49 8.62 38.97 -15.13
N SER A 50 7.46 38.39 -15.42
CA SER A 50 6.44 39.00 -16.30
C SER A 50 5.91 40.34 -15.76
N THR A 51 5.85 40.52 -14.44
CA THR A 51 5.43 41.79 -13.79
C THR A 51 6.45 42.92 -13.95
N ALA A 52 7.74 42.58 -14.07
CA ALA A 52 8.82 43.55 -14.26
C ALA A 52 8.71 44.25 -15.61
N ASP A 53 8.10 43.58 -16.63
CA ASP A 53 7.88 44.11 -17.98
C ASP A 53 6.52 44.85 -18.17
N GLY A 54 5.77 45.12 -17.09
CA GLY A 54 4.50 45.87 -17.14
C GLY A 54 3.29 45.07 -17.60
N SER A 55 3.40 43.76 -17.78
CA SER A 55 2.30 42.85 -18.05
C SER A 55 1.69 42.28 -16.77
N PHE A 56 0.51 41.67 -16.87
CA PHE A 56 -0.22 41.05 -15.75
C PHE A 56 0.68 40.16 -14.89
N GLY A 57 0.90 40.49 -13.64
CA GLY A 57 1.73 39.70 -12.75
C GLY A 57 1.51 39.95 -11.26
N TYR A 58 2.20 39.22 -10.44
CA TYR A 58 2.10 39.23 -8.99
C TYR A 58 2.53 40.60 -8.39
N ARG A 59 1.64 41.20 -7.61
CA ARG A 59 1.93 42.41 -6.81
C ARG A 59 2.63 42.11 -5.48
N HIS A 60 2.82 40.83 -5.13
CA HIS A 60 3.31 40.42 -3.83
C HIS A 60 4.63 39.66 -4.03
N GLY A 61 5.65 39.96 -3.20
CA GLY A 61 6.93 39.25 -3.18
C GLY A 61 6.89 37.84 -2.59
N ILE A 62 5.69 37.29 -2.35
CA ILE A 62 5.52 35.96 -1.75
C ILE A 62 5.15 34.94 -2.84
N PRO A 63 5.87 33.82 -2.98
CA PRO A 63 5.59 32.78 -3.98
C PRO A 63 4.38 31.92 -3.55
N VAL A 64 3.16 32.45 -3.72
CA VAL A 64 1.93 31.83 -3.21
C VAL A 64 1.61 30.51 -3.93
N ILE A 65 1.83 30.43 -5.26
CA ILE A 65 1.56 29.22 -6.03
C ILE A 65 2.48 28.09 -5.58
N GLY A 66 3.77 28.39 -5.43
CA GLY A 66 4.75 27.40 -4.95
C GLY A 66 4.40 26.84 -3.57
N ILE A 67 3.99 27.72 -2.66
CA ILE A 67 3.57 27.31 -1.31
C ILE A 67 2.32 26.42 -1.38
N VAL A 68 1.25 26.87 -2.07
CA VAL A 68 0.00 26.14 -2.15
C VAL A 68 0.18 24.79 -2.83
N VAL A 69 0.86 24.74 -3.98
CA VAL A 69 1.10 23.50 -4.71
C VAL A 69 1.92 22.52 -3.89
N THR A 70 2.95 22.99 -3.17
CA THR A 70 3.77 22.15 -2.31
C THR A 70 2.97 21.58 -1.13
N LEU A 71 2.12 22.40 -0.50
CA LEU A 71 1.27 21.94 0.61
C LEU A 71 0.23 20.90 0.13
N VAL A 72 -0.40 21.15 -1.02
CA VAL A 72 -1.35 20.21 -1.61
C VAL A 72 -0.65 18.90 -1.99
N ALA A 73 0.48 18.96 -2.67
CA ALA A 73 1.26 17.78 -3.03
C ALA A 73 1.70 16.97 -1.80
N SER A 74 2.15 17.64 -0.74
CA SER A 74 2.53 17.01 0.52
C SER A 74 1.33 16.36 1.22
N GLY A 75 0.18 17.02 1.23
CA GLY A 75 -1.07 16.50 1.80
C GLY A 75 -1.58 15.26 1.05
N LEU A 76 -1.54 15.30 -0.29
CA LEU A 76 -1.92 14.16 -1.14
C LEU A 76 -0.95 12.97 -0.95
N ALA A 77 0.37 13.24 -0.94
CA ALA A 77 1.38 12.23 -0.69
C ALA A 77 1.22 11.58 0.71
N TRP A 78 0.97 12.38 1.72
CA TRP A 78 0.69 11.92 3.09
C TRP A 78 -0.58 11.08 3.16
N SER A 79 -1.66 11.52 2.51
CA SER A 79 -2.93 10.80 2.44
C SER A 79 -2.79 9.46 1.72
N ALA A 80 -2.13 9.44 0.56
CA ALA A 80 -1.87 8.23 -0.19
C ALA A 80 -1.00 7.23 0.61
N TRP A 81 0.02 7.72 1.31
CA TRP A 81 0.86 6.88 2.15
C TRP A 81 0.11 6.30 3.35
N ARG A 82 -0.87 7.03 3.88
CA ARG A 82 -1.61 6.63 5.08
C ARG A 82 -2.82 5.74 4.80
N HIS A 83 -3.43 5.85 3.62
CA HIS A 83 -4.71 5.20 3.28
C HIS A 83 -4.66 4.38 1.98
N GLY A 84 -3.49 4.27 1.35
CA GLY A 84 -3.36 3.59 0.05
C GLY A 84 -3.80 2.12 0.07
N ASP A 85 -3.58 1.43 1.19
CA ASP A 85 -4.03 0.07 1.44
C ASP A 85 -5.56 -0.07 1.40
N LYS A 86 -6.28 0.85 2.02
CA LYS A 86 -7.75 0.84 2.07
C LYS A 86 -8.40 1.18 0.73
N GLN A 87 -7.75 2.00 -0.10
CA GLN A 87 -8.28 2.35 -1.42
C GLN A 87 -8.38 1.14 -2.35
N ILE A 88 -7.41 0.23 -2.30
CA ILE A 88 -7.43 -1.01 -3.09
C ILE A 88 -8.62 -1.88 -2.64
N LEU A 89 -8.82 -2.05 -1.34
CA LEU A 89 -9.92 -2.83 -0.78
C LEU A 89 -11.28 -2.24 -1.18
N TRP A 90 -11.43 -0.92 -1.17
CA TRP A 90 -12.67 -0.27 -1.59
C TRP A 90 -12.94 -0.38 -3.09
N SER A 91 -11.90 -0.30 -3.92
CA SER A 91 -12.05 -0.44 -5.38
C SER A 91 -12.54 -1.82 -5.80
N THR A 92 -12.22 -2.85 -5.02
CA THR A 92 -12.67 -4.23 -5.23
C THR A 92 -14.00 -4.54 -4.54
N ARG A 93 -14.65 -3.57 -3.89
CA ARG A 93 -15.86 -3.75 -3.07
C ARG A 93 -15.67 -4.80 -1.95
N ALA A 94 -14.43 -4.95 -1.47
CA ALA A 94 -14.11 -5.86 -0.40
C ALA A 94 -14.87 -5.48 0.88
N MET A 95 -15.41 -6.48 1.56
CA MET A 95 -16.07 -6.35 2.86
C MET A 95 -15.21 -6.96 3.95
N GLU A 96 -15.01 -6.24 5.05
CA GLU A 96 -14.24 -6.77 6.17
C GLU A 96 -14.92 -7.97 6.81
N LEU A 97 -14.19 -9.06 6.96
CA LEU A 97 -14.67 -10.28 7.60
C LEU A 97 -14.50 -10.19 9.12
N ILE A 98 -15.46 -9.56 9.79
CA ILE A 98 -15.49 -9.45 11.26
C ILE A 98 -15.93 -10.77 11.88
N ASN A 99 -16.99 -11.39 11.34
CA ASN A 99 -17.53 -12.65 11.79
C ASN A 99 -17.74 -13.59 10.60
N ALA A 100 -17.23 -14.80 10.70
CA ALA A 100 -17.47 -15.82 9.69
C ALA A 100 -18.92 -16.30 9.77
N VAL A 101 -19.64 -16.23 8.65
CA VAL A 101 -21.03 -16.63 8.52
C VAL A 101 -21.14 -17.98 7.79
N THR A 102 -20.20 -18.27 6.88
CA THR A 102 -20.19 -19.50 6.10
C THR A 102 -19.05 -20.44 6.52
N PRO A 103 -19.16 -21.75 6.26
CA PRO A 103 -18.08 -22.72 6.52
C PRO A 103 -16.77 -22.36 5.83
N GLU A 104 -16.83 -21.81 4.60
CA GLU A 104 -15.69 -21.39 3.80
C GLU A 104 -14.97 -20.21 4.47
N GLN A 105 -15.71 -19.21 4.95
CA GLN A 105 -15.17 -18.09 5.69
C GLN A 105 -14.53 -18.54 7.01
N GLN A 106 -15.16 -19.49 7.73
CA GLN A 106 -14.59 -20.05 8.94
C GLN A 106 -13.29 -20.81 8.67
N ARG A 107 -13.21 -21.55 7.55
CA ARG A 107 -11.99 -22.20 7.10
C ARG A 107 -10.87 -21.20 6.84
N LEU A 108 -11.15 -20.08 6.17
CA LEU A 108 -10.19 -19.00 5.96
C LEU A 108 -9.67 -18.42 7.28
N VAL A 109 -10.55 -18.12 8.22
CA VAL A 109 -10.18 -17.62 9.55
C VAL A 109 -9.23 -18.59 10.25
N ASN A 110 -9.59 -19.87 10.30
CA ASN A 110 -8.77 -20.89 10.97
C ASN A 110 -7.37 -21.02 10.33
N VAL A 111 -7.30 -21.05 9.00
CA VAL A 111 -6.02 -21.13 8.26
C VAL A 111 -5.15 -19.92 8.54
N VAL A 112 -5.72 -18.71 8.50
CA VAL A 112 -4.96 -17.48 8.76
C VAL A 112 -4.48 -17.41 10.20
N ASP A 113 -5.29 -17.84 11.16
CA ASP A 113 -4.91 -17.86 12.57
C ASP A 113 -3.75 -18.85 12.80
N GLU A 114 -3.82 -20.06 12.24
CA GLU A 114 -2.75 -21.05 12.31
C GLU A 114 -1.46 -20.53 11.67
N MET A 115 -1.55 -19.91 10.50
CA MET A 115 -0.38 -19.37 9.79
C MET A 115 0.23 -18.18 10.52
N SER A 116 -0.59 -17.34 11.15
CA SER A 116 -0.11 -16.22 11.96
C SER A 116 0.68 -16.71 13.19
N ILE A 117 0.17 -17.75 13.87
CA ILE A 117 0.85 -18.37 14.99
C ILE A 117 2.17 -19.03 14.53
N ALA A 118 2.13 -19.78 13.43
CA ALA A 118 3.29 -20.50 12.91
C ALA A 118 4.41 -19.55 12.43
N SER A 119 4.06 -18.41 11.85
CA SER A 119 5.02 -17.40 11.37
C SER A 119 5.51 -16.46 12.46
N GLY A 120 4.77 -16.32 13.58
CA GLY A 120 5.02 -15.33 14.61
C GLY A 120 4.70 -13.90 14.17
N LEU A 121 3.90 -13.74 13.10
CA LEU A 121 3.46 -12.44 12.60
C LEU A 121 2.11 -12.04 13.22
N PRO A 122 1.83 -10.74 13.35
CA PRO A 122 0.50 -10.28 13.73
C PRO A 122 -0.56 -10.79 12.75
N ARG A 123 -1.74 -11.12 13.27
CA ARG A 123 -2.87 -11.55 12.48
C ARG A 123 -3.32 -10.44 11.53
N PRO A 124 -3.36 -10.69 10.21
CA PRO A 124 -3.85 -9.70 9.24
C PRO A 124 -5.37 -9.52 9.35
N THR A 125 -5.87 -8.37 8.93
CA THR A 125 -7.31 -8.16 8.75
C THR A 125 -7.77 -8.92 7.51
N LEU A 126 -8.90 -9.63 7.61
CA LEU A 126 -9.45 -10.42 6.52
C LEU A 126 -10.56 -9.67 5.80
N TRP A 127 -10.58 -9.80 4.47
CA TRP A 127 -11.56 -9.17 3.60
C TRP A 127 -12.09 -10.16 2.57
N ILE A 128 -13.38 -10.10 2.30
CA ILE A 128 -14.05 -10.89 1.26
C ILE A 128 -14.40 -9.97 0.11
N VAL A 129 -14.01 -10.39 -1.09
CA VAL A 129 -14.36 -9.70 -2.33
C VAL A 129 -15.51 -10.48 -2.99
N PRO A 130 -16.65 -9.84 -3.29
CA PRO A 130 -17.78 -10.48 -3.95
C PRO A 130 -17.50 -10.63 -5.46
N ASP A 131 -16.69 -11.65 -5.80
CA ASP A 131 -16.25 -11.97 -7.14
C ASP A 131 -16.17 -13.49 -7.30
N ASP A 132 -16.71 -14.02 -8.42
CA ASP A 132 -16.71 -15.45 -8.74
C ASP A 132 -15.36 -15.94 -9.29
N ASP A 133 -14.51 -15.04 -9.78
CA ASP A 133 -13.17 -15.37 -10.24
C ASP A 133 -12.22 -15.64 -9.05
N PRO A 134 -11.46 -16.76 -9.07
CA PRO A 134 -10.59 -17.12 -7.97
C PRO A 134 -9.38 -16.17 -7.89
N ASN A 135 -9.34 -15.36 -6.86
CA ASN A 135 -8.23 -14.44 -6.62
C ASN A 135 -8.01 -14.19 -5.13
N ALA A 136 -6.77 -13.88 -4.77
CA ALA A 136 -6.41 -13.41 -3.43
C ALA A 136 -5.26 -12.41 -3.55
N PHE A 137 -5.25 -11.40 -2.69
CA PHE A 137 -4.15 -10.45 -2.61
C PHE A 137 -3.94 -9.99 -1.17
N ALA A 138 -2.72 -9.60 -0.88
CA ALA A 138 -2.36 -8.96 0.37
C ALA A 138 -2.01 -7.48 0.13
N THR A 139 -2.38 -6.65 1.07
CA THR A 139 -2.02 -5.23 1.09
C THR A 139 -1.66 -4.82 2.52
N GLY A 140 -0.89 -3.76 2.66
CA GLY A 140 -0.46 -3.23 3.94
C GLY A 140 0.95 -2.66 3.86
N ARG A 141 1.23 -1.66 4.69
CA ARG A 141 2.54 -1.00 4.72
C ARG A 141 3.57 -1.75 5.60
N ASP A 142 3.09 -2.53 6.53
CA ASP A 142 3.88 -3.33 7.48
C ASP A 142 3.04 -4.50 8.00
N PRO A 143 3.66 -5.51 8.66
CA PRO A 143 2.92 -6.68 9.17
C PRO A 143 1.81 -6.33 10.17
N ALA A 144 1.93 -5.24 10.94
CA ALA A 144 0.91 -4.84 11.91
C ALA A 144 -0.34 -4.21 11.25
N HIS A 145 -0.20 -3.78 9.99
CA HIS A 145 -1.27 -3.17 9.19
C HIS A 145 -1.57 -4.00 7.93
N ALA A 146 -1.25 -5.30 7.96
CA ALA A 146 -1.50 -6.20 6.86
C ALA A 146 -2.98 -6.56 6.75
N SER A 147 -3.46 -6.67 5.51
CA SER A 147 -4.80 -7.13 5.16
C SER A 147 -4.67 -8.19 4.08
N ILE A 148 -5.47 -9.25 4.17
CA ILE A 148 -5.61 -10.28 3.15
C ILE A 148 -7.05 -10.22 2.62
N ALA A 149 -7.18 -10.06 1.32
CA ALA A 149 -8.46 -10.10 0.62
C ALA A 149 -8.54 -11.35 -0.24
N VAL A 150 -9.67 -12.04 -0.15
CA VAL A 150 -9.94 -13.30 -0.84
C VAL A 150 -11.29 -13.21 -1.51
N THR A 151 -11.41 -13.65 -2.76
CA THR A 151 -12.68 -13.69 -3.47
C THR A 151 -13.56 -14.86 -3.02
N GLU A 152 -14.88 -14.69 -3.12
CA GLU A 152 -15.83 -15.78 -2.85
C GLU A 152 -15.57 -16.97 -3.78
N GLY A 153 -15.23 -16.70 -5.06
CA GLY A 153 -14.90 -17.72 -6.03
C GLY A 153 -13.67 -18.55 -5.68
N LEU A 154 -12.67 -17.97 -5.03
CA LEU A 154 -11.51 -18.73 -4.52
C LEU A 154 -11.90 -19.59 -3.33
N LEU A 155 -12.64 -19.06 -2.37
CA LEU A 155 -13.07 -19.79 -1.18
C LEU A 155 -13.97 -20.99 -1.51
N ALA A 156 -14.79 -20.87 -2.57
CA ALA A 156 -15.64 -21.94 -3.04
C ALA A 156 -14.89 -23.09 -3.73
N ARG A 157 -13.72 -22.79 -4.32
CA ARG A 157 -12.95 -23.77 -5.13
C ARG A 157 -11.84 -24.47 -4.36
N LEU A 158 -11.20 -23.78 -3.42
CA LEU A 158 -10.04 -24.33 -2.73
C LEU A 158 -10.46 -25.14 -1.49
N ASP A 159 -9.78 -26.26 -1.31
CA ASP A 159 -9.81 -27.00 -0.06
C ASP A 159 -8.94 -26.31 1.02
N ARG A 160 -8.83 -26.95 2.21
CA ARG A 160 -8.11 -26.36 3.32
C ARG A 160 -6.60 -26.27 3.05
N ASP A 161 -6.02 -27.29 2.44
CA ASP A 161 -4.58 -27.38 2.24
C ASP A 161 -4.14 -26.45 1.11
N GLU A 162 -4.94 -26.35 0.06
CA GLU A 162 -4.76 -25.40 -1.05
C GLU A 162 -4.86 -23.95 -0.55
N LEU A 163 -5.87 -23.66 0.28
CA LEU A 163 -6.05 -22.33 0.87
C LEU A 163 -4.87 -21.99 1.81
N GLN A 164 -4.36 -22.97 2.56
CA GLN A 164 -3.17 -22.78 3.40
C GLN A 164 -1.94 -22.44 2.56
N ALA A 165 -1.76 -23.08 1.40
CA ALA A 165 -0.66 -22.76 0.49
C ALA A 165 -0.75 -21.34 -0.06
N VAL A 166 -1.96 -20.86 -0.40
CA VAL A 166 -2.20 -19.48 -0.87
C VAL A 166 -1.90 -18.48 0.25
N VAL A 167 -2.38 -18.72 1.47
CA VAL A 167 -2.15 -17.83 2.62
C VAL A 167 -0.67 -17.81 3.01
N ALA A 168 0.03 -18.92 2.90
CA ALA A 168 1.46 -19.01 3.19
C ALA A 168 2.33 -18.24 2.20
N HIS A 169 1.88 -18.14 0.96
CA HIS A 169 2.59 -17.42 -0.12
C HIS A 169 2.54 -15.93 0.04
#